data_fc244b8a178c21a8ab08ae3258675b2c
#
_entry.id   fc244b8a178c21a8ab08ae3258675b2c
#
_cell.length_a   1.000
_cell.length_b   1.000
_cell.length_c   1.000
_cell.angle_alpha   90.00
_cell.angle_beta   90.00
_cell.angle_gamma   90.00
#
_symmetry.space_group_name_H-M   'P 1'
#
loop_
_entity.id
_entity.type
_entity.pdbx_description
1 polymer ?
#
loop_
_entity_poly.entity_id
_entity_poly.type
_entity_poly.pdbx_seq_one_letter_code
_entity_poly.pdbx_strand_id
1 'polypeptide(L)'
;MLRITTEQKRGKLILSVEGRLAGQWVSALEQCWRDLRTSNPGGKFSINLCGVSYIDAAGKVLLKEIHHQGCHLVAEGCLNQAIVKEIVGQSGEKPGGEKSGGEKAASEEQQPPKTKKSHIIFYLIFFALVPGAWSVHGQDLTVGAQRGRSELNPTAPTGVLSLTLDQAVGLALKQNPTAQIAVIQAAQSVQDKNVARAALLPEVDASVKEQVQRINIQAQFGGQSTFPGVPKALGPFPIFSTGPSFSAPLFDLTLWRRYQAAREAVNASKANSLSAREQVILLVVSQYIGTLRAMADVQASQSRVNLAQALYDQAADLQKEGVGTGIDTLRANVELQNEKQRLIEAQADRERSLSGLSRILNLDPRQVLELADSLGFFDTPQPEAEPSIEAALGDRQEWKALKSQIKSAKLQKKEAWDSRLPSFRVDGDWAYLGTHPNTGTDTYSYVASANLPIFTGGRIHAEVVRSDLEIKLLQQQLDDLRNSIALDVKTALINLTSARNEVAVAKLGIELSNQEVDQARDRFRAGVANNIEVIQAQDSLARANDNQIAALYRFNQARADYARSIGQMEKLYSK
;
A
#
# COMPACT_ATOMS: atom_id res chain seq x y z
N MET A 1 -3.35 6.48 20.68
CA MET A 1 -3.43 6.44 22.15
C MET A 1 -4.69 7.16 22.57
N LEU A 2 -5.36 6.68 23.62
CA LEU A 2 -6.50 7.34 24.29
C LEU A 2 -6.05 7.74 25.70
N ARG A 3 -6.37 8.97 26.10
CA ARG A 3 -6.16 9.45 27.47
C ARG A 3 -7.51 9.69 28.10
N ILE A 4 -7.74 9.15 29.29
CA ILE A 4 -8.96 9.32 30.05
C ILE A 4 -8.60 9.97 31.39
N THR A 5 -9.22 11.12 31.70
CA THR A 5 -9.03 11.85 32.97
C THR A 5 -10.36 12.09 33.62
N THR A 6 -10.41 11.95 34.93
CA THR A 6 -11.61 12.18 35.73
C THR A 6 -11.45 13.44 36.60
N GLU A 7 -12.40 14.38 36.49
CA GLU A 7 -12.46 15.59 37.30
C GLU A 7 -13.80 15.71 38.03
N GLN A 8 -13.77 16.17 39.25
CA GLN A 8 -14.99 16.47 40.01
C GLN A 8 -15.20 17.98 40.08
N LYS A 9 -16.22 18.50 39.40
CA LYS A 9 -16.57 19.93 39.40
C LYS A 9 -18.01 20.12 39.86
N ARG A 10 -18.22 20.91 40.94
CA ARG A 10 -19.55 21.30 41.47
C ARG A 10 -20.52 20.13 41.64
N GLY A 11 -20.07 19.00 42.20
CA GLY A 11 -20.92 17.84 42.44
C GLY A 11 -21.28 17.00 41.20
N LYS A 12 -20.65 17.28 40.04
CA LYS A 12 -20.72 16.44 38.81
C LYS A 12 -19.36 15.82 38.57
N LEU A 13 -19.35 14.55 38.21
CA LEU A 13 -18.17 13.84 37.76
C LEU A 13 -18.06 13.99 36.25
N ILE A 14 -16.93 14.57 35.78
CA ILE A 14 -16.66 14.80 34.38
C ILE A 14 -15.53 13.85 33.95
N LEU A 15 -15.80 13.00 32.96
CA LEU A 15 -14.84 12.12 32.35
C LEU A 15 -14.36 12.76 31.02
N SER A 16 -13.14 13.28 30.99
CA SER A 16 -12.56 13.86 29.79
C SER A 16 -11.78 12.80 29.00
N VAL A 17 -12.15 12.63 27.73
CA VAL A 17 -11.58 11.66 26.80
C VAL A 17 -10.85 12.40 25.69
N GLU A 18 -9.56 12.08 25.48
CA GLU A 18 -8.70 12.70 24.47
C GLU A 18 -8.04 11.64 23.59
N GLY A 19 -7.97 11.87 22.28
CA GLY A 19 -7.32 10.99 21.31
C GLY A 19 -8.30 10.18 20.46
N ARG A 20 -7.98 8.90 20.14
CA ARG A 20 -8.80 8.05 19.25
C ARG A 20 -9.55 7.01 20.04
N LEU A 21 -10.88 7.05 20.01
CA LEU A 21 -11.78 6.06 20.64
C LEU A 21 -12.10 4.95 19.61
N ALA A 22 -11.24 3.93 19.54
CA ALA A 22 -11.35 2.84 18.58
C ALA A 22 -10.67 1.56 19.10
N GLY A 23 -11.16 0.38 18.69
CA GLY A 23 -10.59 -0.93 19.01
C GLY A 23 -10.47 -1.18 20.51
N GLN A 24 -9.30 -1.58 20.99
CA GLN A 24 -9.04 -1.89 22.42
C GLN A 24 -9.33 -0.72 23.40
N TRP A 25 -9.34 0.51 22.91
CA TRP A 25 -9.60 1.69 23.73
C TRP A 25 -11.09 1.87 24.07
N VAL A 26 -11.99 1.24 23.30
CA VAL A 26 -13.43 1.21 23.62
C VAL A 26 -13.68 0.41 24.89
N SER A 27 -13.04 -0.77 25.00
CA SER A 27 -13.13 -1.61 26.21
C SER A 27 -12.51 -0.93 27.44
N ALA A 28 -11.42 -0.17 27.25
CA ALA A 28 -10.80 0.59 28.33
C ALA A 28 -11.72 1.71 28.86
N LEU A 29 -12.43 2.42 27.95
CA LEU A 29 -13.43 3.43 28.35
C LEU A 29 -14.62 2.78 29.06
N GLU A 30 -15.08 1.62 28.59
CA GLU A 30 -16.17 0.87 29.20
C GLU A 30 -15.84 0.44 30.63
N GLN A 31 -14.63 -0.08 30.83
CA GLN A 31 -14.18 -0.50 32.17
C GLN A 31 -14.06 0.70 33.13
N CYS A 32 -13.47 1.80 32.67
CA CYS A 32 -13.37 3.04 33.42
C CYS A 32 -14.76 3.59 33.79
N TRP A 33 -15.73 3.52 32.88
CA TRP A 33 -17.12 3.91 33.12
C TRP A 33 -17.79 3.04 34.20
N ARG A 34 -17.65 1.70 34.11
CA ARG A 34 -18.20 0.75 35.10
C ARG A 34 -17.64 1.01 36.50
N ASP A 35 -16.33 1.21 36.60
CA ASP A 35 -15.63 1.46 37.88
C ASP A 35 -16.11 2.78 38.52
N LEU A 36 -16.26 3.85 37.73
CA LEU A 36 -16.77 5.13 38.21
C LEU A 36 -18.22 5.05 38.72
N ARG A 37 -19.06 4.29 38.00
CA ARG A 37 -20.46 4.11 38.40
C ARG A 37 -20.62 3.26 39.64
N THR A 38 -19.77 2.25 39.81
CA THR A 38 -19.75 1.41 41.01
C THR A 38 -19.27 2.19 42.23
N SER A 39 -18.30 3.10 42.02
CA SER A 39 -17.76 3.93 43.10
C SER A 39 -18.68 5.07 43.55
N ASN A 40 -19.64 5.51 42.71
CA ASN A 40 -20.55 6.64 42.97
C ASN A 40 -21.99 6.34 42.54
N PRO A 41 -22.72 5.47 43.20
CA PRO A 41 -24.11 5.16 42.89
C PRO A 41 -25.00 6.39 43.15
N GLY A 42 -25.52 7.01 42.07
CA GLY A 42 -26.39 8.20 42.14
C GLY A 42 -25.71 9.52 41.77
N GLY A 43 -24.44 9.52 41.37
CA GLY A 43 -23.71 10.68 40.88
C GLY A 43 -24.24 11.18 39.52
N LYS A 44 -24.16 12.49 39.28
CA LYS A 44 -24.42 13.06 37.93
C LYS A 44 -23.12 13.00 37.13
N PHE A 45 -23.14 12.25 36.01
CA PHE A 45 -21.98 12.03 35.17
C PHE A 45 -22.07 12.83 33.86
N SER A 46 -20.93 13.30 33.40
CA SER A 46 -20.79 13.93 32.07
C SER A 46 -19.51 13.44 31.41
N ILE A 47 -19.58 13.06 30.13
CA ILE A 47 -18.40 12.71 29.33
C ILE A 47 -18.09 13.86 28.39
N ASN A 48 -16.86 14.37 28.48
CA ASN A 48 -16.33 15.41 27.61
C ASN A 48 -15.52 14.76 26.47
N LEU A 49 -16.03 14.91 25.24
CA LEU A 49 -15.45 14.38 24.00
C LEU A 49 -14.73 15.47 23.18
N CYS A 50 -14.47 16.66 23.73
CA CYS A 50 -13.87 17.77 22.99
C CYS A 50 -12.45 17.45 22.48
N GLY A 51 -11.71 16.57 23.16
CA GLY A 51 -10.37 16.12 22.77
C GLY A 51 -10.34 14.85 21.90
N VAL A 52 -11.49 14.32 21.46
CA VAL A 52 -11.55 13.09 20.67
C VAL A 52 -11.40 13.41 19.19
N SER A 53 -10.40 12.81 18.54
CA SER A 53 -10.10 13.02 17.13
C SER A 53 -10.77 12.01 16.18
N TYR A 54 -11.21 10.85 16.70
CA TYR A 54 -11.87 9.80 15.93
C TYR A 54 -12.67 8.86 16.83
N ILE A 55 -13.87 8.44 16.37
CA ILE A 55 -14.75 7.47 17.07
C ILE A 55 -15.16 6.41 16.04
N ASP A 56 -14.89 5.12 16.36
CA ASP A 56 -15.31 4.00 15.50
C ASP A 56 -16.77 3.57 15.80
N ALA A 57 -17.28 2.58 15.05
CA ALA A 57 -18.63 2.08 15.21
C ALA A 57 -18.88 1.49 16.62
N ALA A 58 -17.89 0.80 17.19
CA ALA A 58 -17.97 0.22 18.53
C ALA A 58 -17.98 1.32 19.61
N GLY A 59 -17.18 2.38 19.45
CA GLY A 59 -17.19 3.57 20.30
C GLY A 59 -18.52 4.31 20.28
N LYS A 60 -19.18 4.43 19.11
CA LYS A 60 -20.52 5.02 19.02
C LYS A 60 -21.57 4.21 19.78
N VAL A 61 -21.53 2.87 19.66
CA VAL A 61 -22.44 1.97 20.38
C VAL A 61 -22.25 2.12 21.89
N LEU A 62 -21.01 2.12 22.37
CA LEU A 62 -20.71 2.30 23.80
C LEU A 62 -21.18 3.67 24.33
N LEU A 63 -20.93 4.76 23.60
CA LEU A 63 -21.38 6.11 23.98
C LEU A 63 -22.92 6.21 24.02
N LYS A 64 -23.62 5.51 23.11
CA LYS A 64 -25.08 5.42 23.13
C LYS A 64 -25.58 4.69 24.36
N GLU A 65 -24.96 3.59 24.74
CA GLU A 65 -25.29 2.84 25.95
C GLU A 65 -25.05 3.66 27.23
N ILE A 66 -23.91 4.34 27.32
CA ILE A 66 -23.56 5.24 28.43
C ILE A 66 -24.56 6.40 28.52
N HIS A 67 -25.01 6.95 27.41
CA HIS A 67 -26.02 8.00 27.38
C HIS A 67 -27.38 7.50 27.86
N HIS A 68 -27.82 6.31 27.43
CA HIS A 68 -29.04 5.67 27.93
C HIS A 68 -29.02 5.38 29.46
N GLN A 69 -27.82 5.22 30.00
CA GLN A 69 -27.62 5.05 31.45
C GLN A 69 -27.62 6.37 32.23
N GLY A 70 -27.97 7.49 31.58
CA GLY A 70 -28.16 8.80 32.24
C GLY A 70 -26.92 9.71 32.25
N CYS A 71 -25.90 9.41 31.44
CA CYS A 71 -24.72 10.26 31.30
C CYS A 71 -24.94 11.36 30.23
N HIS A 72 -24.51 12.58 30.53
CA HIS A 72 -24.57 13.69 29.58
C HIS A 72 -23.29 13.75 28.73
N LEU A 73 -23.45 13.75 27.40
CA LEU A 73 -22.34 13.85 26.46
C LEU A 73 -22.11 15.31 26.05
N VAL A 74 -20.85 15.77 26.14
CA VAL A 74 -20.43 17.11 25.72
C VAL A 74 -19.37 16.94 24.63
N ALA A 75 -19.56 17.62 23.49
CA ALA A 75 -18.61 17.58 22.37
C ALA A 75 -18.46 18.96 21.75
N GLU A 76 -17.24 19.29 21.33
CA GLU A 76 -16.91 20.44 20.48
C GLU A 76 -16.36 19.95 19.13
N GLY A 77 -16.56 20.77 18.07
CA GLY A 77 -16.19 20.41 16.70
C GLY A 77 -17.30 19.70 15.94
N CYS A 78 -17.40 19.99 14.63
CA CYS A 78 -18.51 19.57 13.77
C CYS A 78 -18.75 18.05 13.74
N LEU A 79 -17.66 17.25 13.73
CA LEU A 79 -17.77 15.80 13.63
C LEU A 79 -18.30 15.18 14.92
N ASN A 80 -17.77 15.56 16.09
CA ASN A 80 -18.17 15.02 17.38
C ASN A 80 -19.56 15.50 17.78
N GLN A 81 -19.92 16.73 17.44
CA GLN A 81 -21.29 17.24 17.62
C GLN A 81 -22.32 16.50 16.77
N ALA A 82 -21.98 16.14 15.52
CA ALA A 82 -22.86 15.35 14.67
C ALA A 82 -23.10 13.96 15.26
N ILE A 83 -22.05 13.30 15.76
CA ILE A 83 -22.15 11.98 16.42
C ILE A 83 -22.99 12.06 17.70
N VAL A 84 -22.78 13.08 18.54
CA VAL A 84 -23.59 13.28 19.76
C VAL A 84 -25.03 13.58 19.41
N LYS A 85 -25.33 14.39 18.41
CA LYS A 85 -26.69 14.62 17.90
C LYS A 85 -27.36 13.36 17.37
N GLU A 86 -26.61 12.51 16.65
CA GLU A 86 -27.10 11.21 16.18
C GLU A 86 -27.47 10.29 17.35
N ILE A 87 -26.67 10.25 18.40
CA ILE A 87 -26.91 9.45 19.61
C ILE A 87 -28.11 9.97 20.41
N VAL A 88 -28.22 11.29 20.61
CA VAL A 88 -29.28 11.94 21.39
C VAL A 88 -30.60 11.98 20.61
N GLY A 89 -30.58 12.22 19.28
CA GLY A 89 -31.77 12.34 18.45
C GLY A 89 -32.54 11.03 18.25
N GLN A 90 -31.90 9.86 18.39
CA GLN A 90 -32.55 8.54 18.34
C GLN A 90 -33.22 8.12 19.68
N SER A 91 -33.11 8.93 20.73
CA SER A 91 -33.68 8.62 22.06
C SER A 91 -35.04 9.28 22.34
N GLY A 92 -35.66 9.91 21.33
CA GLY A 92 -36.88 10.72 21.47
C GLY A 92 -38.13 10.10 20.86
N GLU A 93 -38.49 8.88 21.23
CA GLU A 93 -39.87 8.39 21.07
C GLU A 93 -40.33 7.74 22.38
N LYS A 94 -41.25 8.45 23.11
CA LYS A 94 -42.13 7.83 24.07
C LYS A 94 -43.49 8.52 24.02
N PRO A 95 -44.57 7.75 24.05
CA PRO A 95 -45.95 8.25 23.86
C PRO A 95 -46.63 8.63 25.18
N GLY A 96 -47.53 9.59 25.08
CA GLY A 96 -48.80 9.63 25.80
C GLY A 96 -48.86 10.27 27.19
N GLY A 97 -49.81 11.20 27.34
CA GLY A 97 -50.43 11.48 28.65
C GLY A 97 -50.70 12.94 28.95
N GLU A 98 -51.77 13.47 28.44
CA GLU A 98 -52.95 14.13 29.06
C GLU A 98 -52.78 15.28 30.07
N LYS A 99 -53.43 16.39 29.65
CA LYS A 99 -54.35 17.33 30.40
C LYS A 99 -53.80 18.23 31.51
N SER A 100 -53.97 19.48 31.46
CA SER A 100 -55.08 20.43 31.70
C SER A 100 -54.44 21.77 32.07
N GLY A 101 -54.86 22.88 31.62
CA GLY A 101 -56.06 23.61 31.87
C GLY A 101 -55.71 25.04 32.24
N GLY A 102 -56.47 26.02 31.70
CA GLY A 102 -56.71 27.33 32.28
C GLY A 102 -55.87 28.49 31.73
N GLU A 103 -56.37 29.29 30.92
CA GLU A 103 -57.43 30.32 30.90
C GLU A 103 -56.85 31.73 30.79
N LYS A 104 -57.32 32.43 29.69
CA LYS A 104 -57.63 33.88 29.53
C LYS A 104 -56.46 34.88 29.61
N ALA A 105 -56.40 35.91 28.80
CA ALA A 105 -57.32 36.68 27.98
C ALA A 105 -56.57 37.60 27.03
N ALA A 106 -57.14 37.74 25.86
CA ALA A 106 -57.67 38.93 25.21
C ALA A 106 -56.72 39.98 24.61
N SER A 107 -56.96 40.13 23.32
CA SER A 107 -57.00 41.34 22.50
C SER A 107 -55.63 41.94 22.10
N GLU A 108 -55.35 42.17 20.87
CA GLU A 108 -56.03 42.97 19.87
C GLU A 108 -55.37 42.78 18.48
N GLU A 109 -56.19 42.87 17.50
CA GLU A 109 -56.07 42.77 16.07
C GLU A 109 -55.16 43.83 15.48
N GLN A 110 -54.15 43.44 14.63
CA GLN A 110 -53.83 44.22 13.42
C GLN A 110 -53.12 43.33 12.38
N GLN A 111 -53.80 43.20 11.24
CA GLN A 111 -53.31 42.50 10.05
C GLN A 111 -52.12 43.22 9.40
N PRO A 112 -51.13 42.49 8.88
CA PRO A 112 -50.09 43.04 8.03
C PRO A 112 -50.48 43.04 6.55
N PRO A 113 -49.92 43.95 5.74
CA PRO A 113 -50.19 44.03 4.30
C PRO A 113 -49.44 42.92 3.54
N LYS A 114 -50.12 42.37 2.55
CA LYS A 114 -49.62 41.43 1.56
C LYS A 114 -48.46 42.02 0.77
N THR A 115 -47.26 41.39 0.81
CA THR A 115 -46.21 41.61 -0.18
C THR A 115 -45.68 40.30 -0.73
N LYS A 116 -45.96 40.12 -1.98
CA LYS A 116 -45.30 39.45 -3.10
C LYS A 116 -44.34 38.29 -2.78
N LYS A 117 -44.86 37.09 -2.93
CA LYS A 117 -44.13 35.90 -3.35
C LYS A 117 -43.59 36.14 -4.78
N SER A 118 -42.34 36.51 -4.96
CA SER A 118 -41.75 36.57 -6.30
C SER A 118 -40.23 36.41 -6.40
N HIS A 119 -39.49 36.13 -5.31
CA HIS A 119 -38.02 36.06 -5.43
C HIS A 119 -37.38 34.72 -5.03
N ILE A 120 -38.14 33.73 -4.57
CA ILE A 120 -37.58 32.41 -4.21
C ILE A 120 -37.44 31.49 -5.44
N ILE A 121 -38.08 31.80 -6.56
CA ILE A 121 -38.05 30.95 -7.78
C ILE A 121 -36.76 31.20 -8.62
N PHE A 122 -36.09 32.34 -8.47
CA PHE A 122 -34.92 32.67 -9.28
C PHE A 122 -33.59 31.99 -8.80
N TYR A 123 -33.50 31.60 -7.54
CA TYR A 123 -32.33 30.92 -7.01
C TYR A 123 -32.24 29.43 -7.35
N LEU A 124 -33.35 28.79 -7.70
CA LEU A 124 -33.38 27.37 -8.12
C LEU A 124 -33.14 27.17 -9.63
N ILE A 125 -33.24 28.24 -10.44
CA ILE A 125 -33.10 28.14 -11.91
C ILE A 125 -31.63 28.21 -12.36
N PHE A 126 -30.71 28.80 -11.56
CA PHE A 126 -29.29 28.83 -11.92
C PHE A 126 -28.56 27.51 -11.64
N PHE A 127 -29.12 26.64 -10.79
CA PHE A 127 -28.59 25.28 -10.58
C PHE A 127 -29.10 24.28 -11.64
N ALA A 128 -30.07 24.66 -12.46
CA ALA A 128 -30.67 23.79 -13.47
C ALA A 128 -30.16 24.03 -14.90
N LEU A 129 -29.23 24.95 -15.13
CA LEU A 129 -28.70 25.31 -16.45
C LEU A 129 -27.22 24.94 -16.68
N VAL A 130 -26.73 23.94 -15.95
CA VAL A 130 -25.58 23.14 -16.37
C VAL A 130 -26.04 21.69 -16.57
N PRO A 131 -26.86 21.42 -17.62
CA PRO A 131 -27.11 20.03 -17.98
C PRO A 131 -25.93 19.60 -18.87
N GLY A 132 -25.01 18.88 -18.35
CA GLY A 132 -24.17 18.13 -19.25
C GLY A 132 -22.70 17.99 -18.96
N ALA A 133 -22.24 18.14 -17.73
CA ALA A 133 -20.81 17.88 -17.46
C ALA A 133 -20.51 17.06 -16.19
N TRP A 134 -21.50 16.45 -15.58
CA TRP A 134 -21.27 15.58 -14.42
C TRP A 134 -21.83 14.18 -14.62
N SER A 135 -21.71 13.63 -15.83
CA SER A 135 -21.39 12.23 -15.92
C SER A 135 -19.89 12.12 -15.59
N VAL A 136 -19.56 12.17 -14.32
CA VAL A 136 -18.44 11.41 -13.84
C VAL A 136 -18.77 9.98 -14.27
N HIS A 137 -18.32 9.61 -15.49
CA HIS A 137 -17.93 8.27 -15.73
C HIS A 137 -16.79 8.06 -14.73
N GLY A 138 -17.13 7.68 -13.50
CA GLY A 138 -16.35 6.75 -12.77
C GLY A 138 -16.17 5.62 -13.78
N GLN A 139 -15.11 5.66 -14.59
CA GLN A 139 -14.49 4.43 -14.96
C GLN A 139 -14.26 3.81 -13.60
N ASP A 140 -15.14 2.85 -13.28
CA ASP A 140 -14.84 1.83 -12.32
C ASP A 140 -13.46 1.30 -12.67
N LEU A 141 -12.43 1.99 -12.17
CA LEU A 141 -11.27 1.34 -11.66
C LEU A 141 -11.80 0.57 -10.44
N THR A 142 -12.63 -0.42 -10.70
CA THR A 142 -12.59 -1.63 -9.95
C THR A 142 -11.17 -2.17 -10.18
N VAL A 143 -10.18 -1.47 -9.60
CA VAL A 143 -9.11 -2.17 -8.95
C VAL A 143 -9.87 -3.19 -8.14
N GLY A 144 -9.85 -4.42 -8.60
CA GLY A 144 -10.40 -5.55 -7.88
C GLY A 144 -9.64 -5.73 -6.57
N ALA A 145 -9.70 -4.72 -5.74
CA ALA A 145 -9.71 -4.86 -4.32
C ALA A 145 -11.07 -5.52 -4.01
N GLN A 146 -11.29 -6.71 -4.58
CA GLN A 146 -11.90 -7.73 -3.77
C GLN A 146 -11.07 -7.64 -2.50
N ARG A 147 -11.64 -6.95 -1.52
CA ARG A 147 -11.33 -7.16 -0.14
C ARG A 147 -11.54 -8.66 0.06
N GLY A 148 -10.51 -9.42 -0.25
CA GLY A 148 -10.19 -10.60 0.49
C GLY A 148 -9.80 -10.09 1.89
N ARG A 149 -10.75 -9.49 2.59
CA ARG A 149 -10.92 -9.79 3.97
C ARG A 149 -11.22 -11.28 3.90
N SER A 150 -10.18 -12.08 3.91
CA SER A 150 -10.22 -13.37 4.52
C SER A 150 -10.73 -13.05 5.92
N GLU A 151 -12.06 -12.99 6.07
CA GLU A 151 -12.66 -13.38 7.32
C GLU A 151 -11.92 -14.68 7.60
N LEU A 152 -11.20 -14.69 8.70
CA LEU A 152 -10.62 -15.90 9.26
C LEU A 152 -11.81 -16.83 9.52
N ASN A 153 -12.29 -17.43 8.42
CA ASN A 153 -13.28 -18.47 8.48
C ASN A 153 -12.57 -19.59 9.25
N PRO A 154 -13.07 -20.03 10.39
CA PRO A 154 -12.39 -21.03 11.22
C PRO A 154 -12.28 -22.40 10.53
N THR A 155 -12.89 -22.59 9.37
CA THR A 155 -12.67 -23.75 8.50
C THR A 155 -11.36 -23.57 7.76
N ALA A 156 -10.30 -24.25 8.23
CA ALA A 156 -9.06 -24.41 7.47
C ALA A 156 -9.40 -24.85 6.04
N PRO A 157 -8.74 -24.30 5.01
CA PRO A 157 -8.89 -24.79 3.66
C PRO A 157 -8.50 -26.28 3.65
N THR A 158 -9.46 -27.17 3.45
CA THR A 158 -9.33 -28.62 3.61
C THR A 158 -8.78 -29.30 2.36
N GLY A 159 -8.02 -28.61 1.51
CA GLY A 159 -7.47 -29.17 0.27
C GLY A 159 -5.97 -28.96 0.15
N VAL A 160 -5.28 -29.95 -0.41
CA VAL A 160 -3.90 -29.78 -0.90
C VAL A 160 -3.95 -28.92 -2.16
N LEU A 161 -3.24 -27.80 -2.17
CA LEU A 161 -3.13 -26.93 -3.33
C LEU A 161 -1.90 -27.34 -4.16
N SER A 162 -2.15 -28.05 -5.27
CA SER A 162 -1.10 -28.37 -6.23
C SER A 162 -0.87 -27.19 -7.17
N LEU A 163 0.37 -26.69 -7.27
CA LEU A 163 0.73 -25.53 -8.08
C LEU A 163 1.87 -25.86 -9.06
N THR A 164 1.70 -25.43 -10.30
CA THR A 164 2.80 -25.28 -11.26
C THR A 164 3.45 -23.90 -11.11
N LEU A 165 4.65 -23.73 -11.65
CA LEU A 165 5.36 -22.46 -11.62
C LEU A 165 4.53 -21.31 -12.24
N ASP A 166 3.90 -21.54 -13.36
CA ASP A 166 3.02 -20.58 -14.06
C ASP A 166 1.84 -20.15 -13.16
N GLN A 167 1.19 -21.12 -12.52
CA GLN A 167 0.07 -20.86 -11.60
C GLN A 167 0.53 -20.08 -10.36
N ALA A 168 1.71 -20.41 -9.81
CA ALA A 168 2.29 -19.71 -8.68
C ALA A 168 2.60 -18.23 -9.03
N VAL A 169 3.18 -17.98 -10.20
CA VAL A 169 3.43 -16.63 -10.70
C VAL A 169 2.13 -15.87 -10.92
N GLY A 170 1.14 -16.48 -11.57
CA GLY A 170 -0.18 -15.87 -11.81
C GLY A 170 -0.90 -15.52 -10.51
N LEU A 171 -0.81 -16.38 -9.48
CA LEU A 171 -1.37 -16.14 -8.16
C LEU A 171 -0.66 -15.00 -7.44
N ALA A 172 0.67 -14.99 -7.45
CA ALA A 172 1.46 -13.92 -6.84
C ALA A 172 1.18 -12.55 -7.45
N LEU A 173 1.08 -12.45 -8.79
CA LEU A 173 0.75 -11.19 -9.45
C LEU A 173 -0.61 -10.63 -9.04
N LYS A 174 -1.54 -11.49 -8.63
CA LYS A 174 -2.88 -11.11 -8.16
C LYS A 174 -2.93 -10.78 -6.66
N GLN A 175 -2.15 -11.45 -5.84
CA GLN A 175 -2.31 -11.41 -4.38
C GLN A 175 -1.10 -10.87 -3.61
N ASN A 176 0.10 -10.84 -4.22
CA ASN A 176 1.30 -10.37 -3.54
C ASN A 176 1.19 -8.88 -3.16
N PRO A 177 1.39 -8.52 -1.88
CA PRO A 177 1.24 -7.15 -1.41
C PRO A 177 2.15 -6.14 -2.13
N THR A 178 3.38 -6.53 -2.48
CA THR A 178 4.34 -5.63 -3.16
C THR A 178 3.84 -5.26 -4.56
N ALA A 179 3.32 -6.24 -5.32
CA ALA A 179 2.73 -6.00 -6.63
C ALA A 179 1.48 -5.09 -6.52
N GLN A 180 0.61 -5.34 -5.53
CA GLN A 180 -0.58 -4.53 -5.29
C GLN A 180 -0.25 -3.10 -4.88
N ILE A 181 0.74 -2.90 -3.99
CA ILE A 181 1.22 -1.57 -3.60
C ILE A 181 1.68 -0.78 -4.83
N ALA A 182 2.46 -1.41 -5.71
CA ALA A 182 2.95 -0.75 -6.92
C ALA A 182 1.82 -0.35 -7.90
N VAL A 183 0.77 -1.17 -8.03
CA VAL A 183 -0.44 -0.85 -8.80
C VAL A 183 -1.20 0.32 -8.19
N ILE A 184 -1.37 0.34 -6.86
CA ILE A 184 -2.03 1.43 -6.14
C ILE A 184 -1.25 2.75 -6.29
N GLN A 185 0.08 2.72 -6.19
CA GLN A 185 0.94 3.89 -6.42
C GLN A 185 0.80 4.42 -7.85
N ALA A 186 0.72 3.54 -8.85
CA ALA A 186 0.46 3.96 -10.23
C ALA A 186 -0.94 4.58 -10.39
N ALA A 187 -1.96 4.04 -9.72
CA ALA A 187 -3.31 4.63 -9.69
C ALA A 187 -3.33 5.99 -8.96
N GLN A 188 -2.58 6.14 -7.86
CA GLN A 188 -2.42 7.40 -7.15
C GLN A 188 -1.83 8.48 -8.07
N SER A 189 -0.77 8.17 -8.82
CA SER A 189 -0.15 9.13 -9.75
C SER A 189 -1.12 9.58 -10.87
N VAL A 190 -2.09 8.74 -11.25
CA VAL A 190 -3.17 9.13 -12.17
C VAL A 190 -4.08 10.17 -11.53
N GLN A 191 -4.37 10.07 -10.23
CA GLN A 191 -5.16 11.08 -9.53
C GLN A 191 -4.37 12.38 -9.35
N ASP A 192 -3.06 12.32 -9.08
CA ASP A 192 -2.20 13.51 -9.03
C ASP A 192 -2.23 14.28 -10.36
N LYS A 193 -2.21 13.57 -11.50
CA LYS A 193 -2.42 14.17 -12.82
C LYS A 193 -3.82 14.80 -12.94
N ASN A 194 -4.87 14.15 -12.40
CA ASN A 194 -6.23 14.71 -12.44
C ASN A 194 -6.35 15.96 -11.56
N VAL A 195 -5.68 16.00 -10.41
CA VAL A 195 -5.55 17.20 -9.57
C VAL A 195 -4.86 18.33 -10.35
N ALA A 196 -3.73 18.02 -11.00
CA ALA A 196 -3.03 19.00 -11.85
C ALA A 196 -3.90 19.49 -13.03
N ARG A 197 -4.76 18.63 -13.57
CA ARG A 197 -5.75 19.01 -14.60
C ARG A 197 -6.86 19.88 -14.03
N ALA A 198 -7.35 19.57 -12.82
CA ALA A 198 -8.41 20.34 -12.18
C ALA A 198 -7.98 21.78 -11.92
N ALA A 199 -6.71 22.02 -11.62
CA ALA A 199 -6.16 23.37 -11.47
C ALA A 199 -6.25 24.26 -12.73
N LEU A 200 -6.54 23.67 -13.90
CA LEU A 200 -6.80 24.40 -15.17
C LEU A 200 -8.28 24.78 -15.36
N LEU A 201 -9.16 24.28 -14.50
CA LEU A 201 -10.61 24.47 -14.59
C LEU A 201 -11.07 25.52 -13.57
N PRO A 202 -12.22 26.16 -13.80
CA PRO A 202 -12.83 27.00 -12.79
C PRO A 202 -13.14 26.22 -11.50
N GLU A 203 -12.85 26.83 -10.37
CA GLU A 203 -13.21 26.38 -9.03
C GLU A 203 -14.41 27.19 -8.54
N VAL A 204 -15.40 26.54 -7.95
CA VAL A 204 -16.59 27.19 -7.39
C VAL A 204 -16.74 26.74 -5.95
N ASP A 205 -16.75 27.71 -5.05
CA ASP A 205 -16.91 27.51 -3.62
C ASP A 205 -18.18 28.18 -3.12
N ALA A 206 -18.76 27.63 -2.06
CA ALA A 206 -19.82 28.29 -1.31
C ALA A 206 -19.35 28.52 0.12
N SER A 207 -19.51 29.75 0.61
CA SER A 207 -19.07 30.10 1.96
C SER A 207 -20.15 30.77 2.77
N VAL A 208 -20.15 30.52 4.07
CA VAL A 208 -20.93 31.26 5.06
C VAL A 208 -19.93 31.81 6.07
N LYS A 209 -19.94 33.12 6.25
CA LYS A 209 -19.02 33.81 7.15
C LYS A 209 -19.80 34.73 8.07
N GLU A 210 -19.48 34.73 9.33
CA GLU A 210 -19.92 35.72 10.30
C GLU A 210 -18.66 36.32 10.95
N GLN A 211 -18.52 37.62 10.85
CA GLN A 211 -17.38 38.37 11.31
C GLN A 211 -17.85 39.55 12.13
N VAL A 212 -17.27 39.74 13.32
CA VAL A 212 -17.46 40.95 14.10
C VAL A 212 -16.26 41.82 13.93
N GLN A 213 -16.47 43.04 13.43
CA GLN A 213 -15.34 43.97 13.21
C GLN A 213 -15.61 45.35 13.81
N ARG A 214 -14.52 46.02 14.16
CA ARG A 214 -14.47 47.40 14.56
C ARG A 214 -13.46 48.14 13.67
N ILE A 215 -13.91 49.16 12.97
CA ILE A 215 -13.10 49.91 12.02
C ILE A 215 -12.68 51.22 12.68
N ASN A 216 -11.38 51.53 12.65
CA ASN A 216 -10.86 52.84 13.05
C ASN A 216 -10.85 53.76 11.83
N ILE A 217 -11.89 54.58 11.70
CA ILE A 217 -12.07 55.51 10.57
C ILE A 217 -10.97 56.60 10.58
N GLN A 218 -10.60 57.08 11.75
CA GLN A 218 -9.53 58.11 11.86
C GLN A 218 -8.21 57.61 11.29
N ALA A 219 -7.85 56.33 11.51
CA ALA A 219 -6.62 55.77 10.95
C ALA A 219 -6.69 55.60 9.41
N GLN A 220 -7.87 55.26 8.85
CA GLN A 220 -8.08 55.14 7.40
C GLN A 220 -7.96 56.49 6.66
N PHE A 221 -8.30 57.58 7.32
CA PHE A 221 -8.23 58.96 6.74
C PHE A 221 -7.02 59.75 7.25
N GLY A 222 -5.90 59.06 7.55
CA GLY A 222 -4.61 59.72 7.88
C GLY A 222 -4.59 60.48 9.19
N GLY A 223 -5.45 60.16 10.14
CA GLY A 223 -5.44 60.77 11.49
C GLY A 223 -6.26 62.05 11.63
N GLN A 224 -6.75 62.61 10.54
CA GLN A 224 -7.63 63.78 10.57
C GLN A 224 -9.12 63.37 10.52
N SER A 225 -9.91 63.90 11.43
CA SER A 225 -11.38 63.77 11.33
C SER A 225 -11.88 64.76 10.26
N THR A 226 -11.96 64.27 9.03
CA THR A 226 -12.25 65.13 7.86
C THR A 226 -13.72 65.52 7.77
N PHE A 227 -14.58 64.93 8.57
CA PHE A 227 -16.03 65.20 8.53
C PHE A 227 -16.57 65.47 9.94
N PRO A 228 -17.18 66.65 10.19
CA PRO A 228 -17.90 66.92 11.45
C PRO A 228 -19.04 65.90 11.67
N GLY A 229 -19.01 65.22 12.82
CA GLY A 229 -20.06 64.27 13.20
C GLY A 229 -19.73 62.78 12.92
N VAL A 230 -18.62 62.44 12.28
CA VAL A 230 -18.22 61.05 12.07
C VAL A 230 -17.41 60.55 13.27
N PRO A 231 -17.81 59.44 13.93
CA PRO A 231 -17.10 58.94 15.08
C PRO A 231 -15.70 58.38 14.68
N LYS A 232 -14.72 58.47 15.60
CA LYS A 232 -13.34 58.01 15.37
C LYS A 232 -13.25 56.51 15.02
N ALA A 233 -14.19 55.71 15.47
CA ALA A 233 -14.29 54.31 15.18
C ALA A 233 -15.77 53.86 15.02
N LEU A 234 -16.04 52.97 14.08
CA LEU A 234 -17.33 52.29 13.89
C LEU A 234 -17.26 50.89 14.41
N GLY A 235 -18.32 50.48 15.12
CA GLY A 235 -18.44 49.13 15.64
C GLY A 235 -18.12 49.00 17.14
N PRO A 236 -18.14 47.78 17.70
CA PRO A 236 -18.22 46.52 16.92
C PRO A 236 -19.59 46.29 16.27
N PHE A 237 -19.58 45.79 15.05
CA PHE A 237 -20.79 45.35 14.35
C PHE A 237 -20.54 44.00 13.65
N PRO A 238 -21.52 43.08 13.68
CA PRO A 238 -21.42 41.83 12.93
C PRO A 238 -21.58 42.06 11.44
N ILE A 239 -20.90 41.27 10.63
CA ILE A 239 -21.08 41.16 9.19
C ILE A 239 -21.35 39.70 8.89
N PHE A 240 -22.55 39.41 8.41
CA PHE A 240 -22.93 38.12 7.88
C PHE A 240 -22.79 38.12 6.36
N SER A 241 -22.07 37.15 5.82
CA SER A 241 -21.91 36.98 4.37
C SER A 241 -22.09 35.52 4.01
N THR A 242 -22.93 35.24 3.01
CA THR A 242 -23.10 33.90 2.47
C THR A 242 -23.31 33.97 0.96
N GLY A 243 -22.69 33.05 0.23
CA GLY A 243 -22.85 32.97 -1.22
C GLY A 243 -21.74 32.14 -1.89
N PRO A 244 -21.94 31.89 -3.20
CA PRO A 244 -20.94 31.24 -4.03
C PRO A 244 -19.85 32.23 -4.49
N SER A 245 -18.64 31.73 -4.61
CA SER A 245 -17.51 32.40 -5.28
C SER A 245 -16.94 31.47 -6.33
N PHE A 246 -16.42 32.01 -7.41
CA PHE A 246 -15.68 31.26 -8.40
C PHE A 246 -14.33 31.91 -8.71
N SER A 247 -13.34 31.07 -9.03
CA SER A 247 -12.04 31.48 -9.50
C SER A 247 -11.66 30.67 -10.73
N ALA A 248 -11.29 31.33 -11.82
CA ALA A 248 -10.96 30.68 -13.08
C ALA A 248 -9.65 31.21 -13.65
N PRO A 249 -8.61 30.38 -13.82
CA PRO A 249 -7.44 30.75 -14.59
C PRO A 249 -7.80 30.79 -16.07
N LEU A 250 -7.71 31.97 -16.70
CA LEU A 250 -7.94 32.13 -18.14
C LEU A 250 -6.69 31.78 -18.94
N PHE A 251 -5.52 32.17 -18.43
CA PHE A 251 -4.26 31.85 -19.05
C PHE A 251 -3.17 31.77 -17.96
N ASP A 252 -2.62 30.56 -17.80
CA ASP A 252 -1.48 30.31 -16.95
C ASP A 252 -0.68 29.14 -17.52
N LEU A 253 0.47 29.46 -18.15
CA LEU A 253 1.30 28.48 -18.79
C LEU A 253 1.99 27.56 -17.78
N THR A 254 2.19 28.01 -16.54
CA THR A 254 2.79 27.19 -15.48
C THR A 254 1.86 26.02 -15.10
N LEU A 255 0.57 26.28 -14.97
CA LEU A 255 -0.43 25.23 -14.71
C LEU A 255 -0.47 24.18 -15.83
N TRP A 256 -0.38 24.65 -17.09
CA TRP A 256 -0.32 23.74 -18.24
C TRP A 256 0.95 22.86 -18.22
N ARG A 257 2.12 23.46 -17.91
CA ARG A 257 3.38 22.71 -17.78
C ARG A 257 3.34 21.70 -16.64
N ARG A 258 2.74 22.09 -15.50
CA ARG A 258 2.51 21.19 -14.35
C ARG A 258 1.66 19.98 -14.75
N TYR A 259 0.57 20.19 -15.48
CA TYR A 259 -0.25 19.10 -16.00
C TYR A 259 0.55 18.17 -16.95
N GLN A 260 1.36 18.75 -17.87
CA GLN A 260 2.21 17.95 -18.75
C GLN A 260 3.26 17.14 -17.96
N ALA A 261 3.89 17.75 -16.95
CA ALA A 261 4.85 17.07 -16.08
C ALA A 261 4.21 15.93 -15.29
N ALA A 262 3.02 16.15 -14.72
CA ALA A 262 2.24 15.12 -14.04
C ALA A 262 1.86 13.97 -14.98
N ARG A 263 1.57 14.24 -16.26
CA ARG A 263 1.31 13.20 -17.26
C ARG A 263 2.54 12.31 -17.49
N GLU A 264 3.75 12.89 -17.58
CA GLU A 264 4.99 12.10 -17.70
C GLU A 264 5.34 11.37 -16.39
N ALA A 265 4.99 11.93 -15.23
CA ALA A 265 5.11 11.25 -13.94
C ALA A 265 4.22 9.99 -13.86
N VAL A 266 3.01 10.01 -14.46
CA VAL A 266 2.16 8.81 -14.59
C VAL A 266 2.86 7.73 -15.43
N ASN A 267 3.51 8.12 -16.54
CA ASN A 267 4.25 7.16 -17.39
C ASN A 267 5.40 6.51 -16.60
N ALA A 268 6.13 7.29 -15.81
CA ALA A 268 7.19 6.79 -14.94
C ALA A 268 6.63 5.84 -13.86
N SER A 269 5.54 6.20 -13.20
CA SER A 269 4.91 5.39 -12.17
C SER A 269 4.35 4.07 -12.69
N LYS A 270 3.76 4.08 -13.90
CA LYS A 270 3.33 2.85 -14.58
C LYS A 270 4.51 1.93 -14.90
N ALA A 271 5.62 2.48 -15.40
CA ALA A 271 6.81 1.70 -15.67
C ALA A 271 7.41 1.12 -14.37
N ASN A 272 7.44 1.89 -13.28
CA ASN A 272 7.84 1.39 -11.96
C ASN A 272 6.94 0.25 -11.47
N SER A 273 5.63 0.34 -11.69
CA SER A 273 4.70 -0.74 -11.34
C SER A 273 4.99 -2.03 -12.12
N LEU A 274 5.30 -1.93 -13.41
CA LEU A 274 5.71 -3.08 -14.23
C LEU A 274 7.05 -3.65 -13.77
N SER A 275 8.02 -2.80 -13.40
CA SER A 275 9.29 -3.26 -12.82
C SER A 275 9.09 -4.02 -11.50
N ALA A 276 8.22 -3.52 -10.61
CA ALA A 276 7.87 -4.21 -9.38
C ALA A 276 7.22 -5.58 -9.63
N ARG A 277 6.37 -5.70 -10.66
CA ARG A 277 5.79 -6.99 -11.08
C ARG A 277 6.87 -7.97 -11.50
N GLU A 278 7.83 -7.54 -12.33
CA GLU A 278 8.95 -8.40 -12.73
C GLU A 278 9.82 -8.85 -11.54
N GLN A 279 10.03 -7.97 -10.56
CA GLN A 279 10.74 -8.33 -9.31
C GLN A 279 9.97 -9.37 -8.50
N VAL A 280 8.64 -9.24 -8.40
CA VAL A 280 7.80 -10.24 -7.73
C VAL A 280 7.85 -11.57 -8.47
N ILE A 281 7.82 -11.58 -9.81
CA ILE A 281 7.97 -12.81 -10.60
C ILE A 281 9.31 -13.47 -10.31
N LEU A 282 10.41 -12.73 -10.35
CA LEU A 282 11.74 -13.28 -10.02
C LEU A 282 11.77 -13.89 -8.62
N LEU A 283 11.20 -13.19 -7.62
CA LEU A 283 11.14 -13.67 -6.24
C LEU A 283 10.38 -15.00 -6.13
N VAL A 284 9.22 -15.09 -6.80
CA VAL A 284 8.40 -16.32 -6.83
C VAL A 284 9.15 -17.44 -7.52
N VAL A 285 9.73 -17.19 -8.68
CA VAL A 285 10.50 -18.18 -9.45
C VAL A 285 11.68 -18.70 -8.64
N SER A 286 12.46 -17.80 -8.02
CA SER A 286 13.61 -18.19 -7.18
C SER A 286 13.18 -19.02 -5.97
N GLN A 287 12.11 -18.63 -5.29
CA GLN A 287 11.59 -19.38 -4.14
C GLN A 287 11.01 -20.74 -4.56
N TYR A 288 10.29 -20.78 -5.68
CA TYR A 288 9.70 -22.01 -6.23
C TYR A 288 10.79 -23.04 -6.60
N ILE A 289 11.82 -22.59 -7.34
CA ILE A 289 12.98 -23.43 -7.70
C ILE A 289 13.74 -23.87 -6.44
N GLY A 290 13.89 -22.99 -5.44
CA GLY A 290 14.48 -23.33 -4.14
C GLY A 290 13.68 -24.39 -3.39
N THR A 291 12.36 -24.35 -3.47
CA THR A 291 11.49 -25.36 -2.86
C THR A 291 11.58 -26.70 -3.61
N LEU A 292 11.63 -26.70 -4.94
CA LEU A 292 11.89 -27.91 -5.73
C LEU A 292 13.23 -28.55 -5.39
N ARG A 293 14.27 -27.74 -5.17
CA ARG A 293 15.56 -28.24 -4.68
C ARG A 293 15.42 -28.92 -3.34
N ALA A 294 14.78 -28.28 -2.35
CA ALA A 294 14.58 -28.87 -1.02
C ALA A 294 13.78 -30.18 -1.07
N MET A 295 12.82 -30.29 -2.00
CA MET A 295 12.09 -31.55 -2.24
C MET A 295 13.02 -32.64 -2.81
N ALA A 296 13.88 -32.29 -3.77
CA ALA A 296 14.87 -33.22 -4.32
C ALA A 296 15.89 -33.67 -3.27
N ASP A 297 16.34 -32.77 -2.38
CA ASP A 297 17.24 -33.05 -1.27
C ASP A 297 16.62 -34.06 -0.27
N VAL A 298 15.29 -33.95 0.02
CA VAL A 298 14.57 -34.93 0.83
C VAL A 298 14.56 -36.31 0.16
N GLN A 299 14.25 -36.36 -1.13
CA GLN A 299 14.22 -37.62 -1.89
C GLN A 299 15.61 -38.29 -1.92
N ALA A 300 16.66 -37.52 -2.15
CA ALA A 300 18.05 -38.00 -2.13
C ALA A 300 18.44 -38.53 -0.73
N SER A 301 18.10 -37.78 0.34
CA SER A 301 18.38 -38.19 1.72
C SER A 301 17.61 -39.44 2.12
N GLN A 302 16.35 -39.60 1.70
CA GLN A 302 15.58 -40.83 1.93
C GLN A 302 16.22 -42.02 1.23
N SER A 303 16.72 -41.86 0.00
CA SER A 303 17.41 -42.91 -0.73
C SER A 303 18.73 -43.33 -0.01
N ARG A 304 19.46 -42.36 0.55
CA ARG A 304 20.66 -42.61 1.37
C ARG A 304 20.34 -43.41 2.65
N VAL A 305 19.28 -43.02 3.36
CA VAL A 305 18.83 -43.78 4.55
C VAL A 305 18.47 -45.21 4.19
N ASN A 306 17.73 -45.43 3.09
CA ASN A 306 17.37 -46.79 2.65
C ASN A 306 18.64 -47.65 2.35
N LEU A 307 19.64 -47.02 1.73
CA LEU A 307 20.89 -47.66 1.40
C LEU A 307 21.71 -47.98 2.65
N ALA A 308 21.88 -47.02 3.57
CA ALA A 308 22.58 -47.21 4.84
C ALA A 308 21.91 -48.27 5.73
N GLN A 309 20.55 -48.36 5.70
CA GLN A 309 19.81 -49.41 6.39
C GLN A 309 20.14 -50.80 5.82
N ALA A 310 20.13 -50.93 4.49
CA ALA A 310 20.46 -52.19 3.84
C ALA A 310 21.87 -52.67 4.17
N LEU A 311 22.83 -51.73 4.25
CA LEU A 311 24.22 -52.07 4.65
C LEU A 311 24.32 -52.48 6.12
N TYR A 312 23.60 -51.77 7.00
CA TYR A 312 23.56 -52.16 8.41
C TYR A 312 22.98 -53.58 8.59
N ASP A 313 21.89 -53.88 7.91
CA ASP A 313 21.23 -55.20 7.95
C ASP A 313 22.18 -56.29 7.42
N GLN A 314 22.88 -56.04 6.30
CA GLN A 314 23.86 -56.95 5.75
C GLN A 314 25.05 -57.17 6.73
N ALA A 315 25.60 -56.10 7.34
CA ALA A 315 26.68 -56.21 8.30
C ALA A 315 26.26 -57.00 9.57
N ALA A 316 25.03 -56.78 10.03
CA ALA A 316 24.46 -57.50 11.17
C ALA A 316 24.24 -58.99 10.87
N ASP A 317 23.79 -59.35 9.67
CA ASP A 317 23.62 -60.75 9.27
C ASP A 317 24.97 -61.49 9.13
N LEU A 318 25.96 -60.84 8.51
CA LEU A 318 27.36 -61.39 8.45
C LEU A 318 27.98 -61.59 9.84
N GLN A 319 27.68 -60.69 10.78
CA GLN A 319 28.13 -60.88 12.17
C GLN A 319 27.45 -62.05 12.85
N LYS A 320 26.13 -62.26 12.66
CA LYS A 320 25.40 -63.42 13.20
C LYS A 320 25.92 -64.74 12.66
N GLU A 321 26.30 -64.76 11.37
CA GLU A 321 26.90 -65.92 10.71
C GLU A 321 28.37 -66.14 11.09
N GLY A 322 28.97 -65.28 11.89
CA GLY A 322 30.37 -65.39 12.36
C GLY A 322 31.43 -64.98 11.31
N VAL A 323 31.03 -64.46 10.17
CA VAL A 323 31.91 -64.02 9.07
C VAL A 323 32.26 -62.54 9.17
N GLY A 324 31.35 -61.69 9.73
CA GLY A 324 31.52 -60.24 9.92
C GLY A 324 32.04 -59.90 11.31
N THR A 325 32.67 -58.72 11.43
CA THR A 325 33.14 -58.19 12.70
C THR A 325 32.13 -57.27 13.36
N GLY A 326 32.09 -57.22 14.71
CA GLY A 326 31.20 -56.31 15.44
C GLY A 326 31.49 -54.84 15.16
N ILE A 327 32.73 -54.47 14.78
CA ILE A 327 33.10 -53.10 14.42
C ILE A 327 32.48 -52.68 13.09
N ASP A 328 32.27 -53.60 12.15
CA ASP A 328 31.63 -53.28 10.86
C ASP A 328 30.14 -52.98 11.05
N THR A 329 29.46 -53.73 11.92
CA THR A 329 28.06 -53.46 12.31
C THR A 329 27.91 -52.12 13.02
N LEU A 330 28.84 -51.79 13.94
CA LEU A 330 28.83 -50.49 14.63
C LEU A 330 29.05 -49.33 13.67
N ARG A 331 29.99 -49.43 12.72
CA ARG A 331 30.24 -48.40 11.69
C ARG A 331 29.04 -48.21 10.81
N ALA A 332 28.42 -49.26 10.30
CA ALA A 332 27.23 -49.20 9.49
C ALA A 332 26.05 -48.57 10.26
N ASN A 333 25.92 -48.84 11.57
CA ASN A 333 24.89 -48.20 12.39
C ASN A 333 25.15 -46.69 12.59
N VAL A 334 26.41 -46.31 12.84
CA VAL A 334 26.74 -44.86 12.95
C VAL A 334 26.39 -44.13 11.65
N GLU A 335 26.71 -44.71 10.49
CA GLU A 335 26.39 -44.14 9.20
C GLU A 335 24.86 -44.03 9.00
N LEU A 336 24.12 -45.08 9.36
CA LEU A 336 22.65 -45.05 9.31
C LEU A 336 22.07 -43.92 10.18
N GLN A 337 22.61 -43.70 11.41
CA GLN A 337 22.12 -42.61 12.26
C GLN A 337 22.46 -41.24 11.67
N ASN A 338 23.65 -41.08 11.07
CA ASN A 338 24.05 -39.85 10.39
C ASN A 338 23.09 -39.52 9.22
N GLU A 339 22.77 -40.52 8.38
CA GLU A 339 21.84 -40.31 7.26
C GLU A 339 20.38 -40.03 7.72
N LYS A 340 19.93 -40.65 8.81
CA LYS A 340 18.64 -40.31 9.44
C LYS A 340 18.62 -38.88 9.94
N GLN A 341 19.70 -38.38 10.54
CA GLN A 341 19.80 -36.97 10.96
C GLN A 341 19.70 -36.03 9.74
N ARG A 342 20.46 -36.30 8.66
CA ARG A 342 20.39 -35.51 7.41
C ARG A 342 19.01 -35.48 6.81
N LEU A 343 18.28 -36.60 6.85
CA LEU A 343 16.88 -36.66 6.37
C LEU A 343 15.97 -35.73 7.19
N ILE A 344 16.11 -35.69 8.52
CA ILE A 344 15.33 -34.81 9.39
C ILE A 344 15.60 -33.33 9.04
N GLU A 345 16.88 -33.00 8.82
CA GLU A 345 17.29 -31.64 8.42
C GLU A 345 16.68 -31.26 7.05
N ALA A 346 16.79 -32.15 6.06
CA ALA A 346 16.22 -31.92 4.72
C ALA A 346 14.67 -31.77 4.77
N GLN A 347 13.98 -32.56 5.60
CA GLN A 347 12.53 -32.42 5.79
C GLN A 347 12.17 -31.05 6.40
N ALA A 348 12.94 -30.59 7.40
CA ALA A 348 12.72 -29.27 8.01
C ALA A 348 12.99 -28.14 7.00
N ASP A 349 13.99 -28.27 6.13
CA ASP A 349 14.29 -27.31 5.07
C ASP A 349 13.19 -27.23 4.02
N ARG A 350 12.63 -28.38 3.63
CA ARG A 350 11.45 -28.44 2.75
C ARG A 350 10.27 -27.67 3.34
N GLU A 351 9.93 -27.91 4.61
CA GLU A 351 8.80 -27.23 5.28
C GLU A 351 9.05 -25.71 5.39
N ARG A 352 10.29 -25.29 5.70
CA ARG A 352 10.66 -23.87 5.71
C ARG A 352 10.51 -23.22 4.33
N SER A 353 10.94 -23.93 3.27
CA SER A 353 10.85 -23.44 1.89
C SER A 353 9.41 -23.33 1.41
N LEU A 354 8.55 -24.31 1.72
CA LEU A 354 7.11 -24.26 1.44
C LEU A 354 6.43 -23.10 2.18
N SER A 355 6.75 -22.90 3.45
CA SER A 355 6.23 -21.76 4.23
C SER A 355 6.67 -20.42 3.67
N GLY A 356 7.92 -20.33 3.19
CA GLY A 356 8.45 -19.15 2.49
C GLY A 356 7.68 -18.86 1.20
N LEU A 357 7.38 -19.90 0.41
CA LEU A 357 6.58 -19.78 -0.81
C LEU A 357 5.14 -19.34 -0.50
N SER A 358 4.50 -19.96 0.49
CA SER A 358 3.15 -19.58 0.95
C SER A 358 3.05 -18.09 1.31
N ARG A 359 4.07 -17.57 2.01
CA ARG A 359 4.15 -16.16 2.36
C ARG A 359 4.25 -15.25 1.14
N ILE A 360 5.09 -15.61 0.16
CA ILE A 360 5.27 -14.81 -1.08
C ILE A 360 3.99 -14.81 -1.90
N LEU A 361 3.28 -15.94 -1.94
CA LEU A 361 1.99 -16.09 -2.61
C LEU A 361 0.83 -15.46 -1.83
N ASN A 362 1.07 -14.98 -0.61
CA ASN A 362 0.05 -14.42 0.30
C ASN A 362 -1.10 -15.41 0.57
N LEU A 363 -0.75 -16.69 0.79
CA LEU A 363 -1.68 -17.74 1.15
C LEU A 363 -1.87 -17.86 2.66
N ASP A 364 -2.95 -18.52 3.09
CA ASP A 364 -3.13 -18.87 4.50
C ASP A 364 -1.99 -19.80 4.94
N PRO A 365 -1.30 -19.51 6.07
CA PRO A 365 -0.21 -20.36 6.58
C PRO A 365 -0.60 -21.81 6.85
N ARG A 366 -1.89 -22.11 6.97
CA ARG A 366 -2.43 -23.47 7.18
C ARG A 366 -2.67 -24.23 5.88
N GLN A 367 -2.56 -23.56 4.73
CA GLN A 367 -2.74 -24.19 3.43
C GLN A 367 -1.58 -25.13 3.11
N VAL A 368 -1.88 -26.39 2.87
CA VAL A 368 -0.89 -27.37 2.42
C VAL A 368 -0.61 -27.14 0.93
N LEU A 369 0.68 -26.95 0.60
CA LEU A 369 1.15 -26.77 -0.78
C LEU A 369 1.85 -28.03 -1.29
N GLU A 370 1.55 -28.40 -2.52
CA GLU A 370 2.30 -29.36 -3.33
C GLU A 370 2.76 -28.70 -4.63
N LEU A 371 3.99 -28.99 -5.04
CA LEU A 371 4.53 -28.51 -6.33
C LEU A 371 4.41 -29.61 -7.36
N ALA A 372 3.84 -29.28 -8.51
CA ALA A 372 3.61 -30.24 -9.58
C ALA A 372 4.83 -30.43 -10.50
N ASP A 373 5.77 -29.47 -10.49
CA ASP A 373 6.94 -29.49 -11.36
C ASP A 373 8.13 -30.19 -10.68
N SER A 374 9.12 -30.58 -11.50
CA SER A 374 10.41 -31.10 -11.05
C SER A 374 11.57 -30.24 -11.60
N LEU A 375 12.72 -30.29 -10.92
CA LEU A 375 13.94 -29.65 -11.42
C LEU A 375 14.39 -30.34 -12.72
N GLY A 376 14.26 -29.63 -13.84
CA GLY A 376 14.65 -30.12 -15.16
C GLY A 376 15.80 -29.30 -15.77
N PHE A 377 16.49 -29.93 -16.72
CA PHE A 377 17.43 -29.26 -17.61
C PHE A 377 16.78 -29.06 -18.98
N PHE A 378 16.80 -27.84 -19.47
CA PHE A 378 16.27 -27.49 -20.80
C PHE A 378 17.42 -26.93 -21.63
N ASP A 379 17.80 -27.65 -22.68
CA ASP A 379 18.85 -27.15 -23.58
C ASP A 379 18.30 -25.98 -24.40
N THR A 380 18.84 -24.80 -24.14
CA THR A 380 18.46 -23.55 -24.84
C THR A 380 19.68 -23.01 -25.58
N PRO A 381 19.51 -22.43 -26.77
CA PRO A 381 20.61 -21.76 -27.48
C PRO A 381 21.26 -20.71 -26.58
N GLN A 382 22.58 -20.58 -26.67
CA GLN A 382 23.32 -19.59 -25.89
C GLN A 382 23.10 -18.19 -26.52
N PRO A 383 22.52 -17.22 -25.76
CA PRO A 383 22.32 -15.88 -26.31
C PRO A 383 23.67 -15.12 -26.40
N GLU A 384 23.75 -14.21 -27.37
CA GLU A 384 24.90 -13.31 -27.51
C GLU A 384 24.75 -12.07 -26.60
N ALA A 385 25.88 -11.49 -26.18
CA ALA A 385 25.86 -10.40 -25.19
C ALA A 385 25.31 -9.09 -25.75
N GLU A 386 25.78 -8.65 -26.93
CA GLU A 386 25.38 -7.33 -27.49
C GLU A 386 23.89 -7.27 -27.84
N PRO A 387 23.30 -8.26 -28.56
CA PRO A 387 21.84 -8.25 -28.79
C PRO A 387 21.02 -8.31 -27.50
N SER A 388 21.52 -9.01 -26.50
CA SER A 388 20.84 -9.10 -25.17
C SER A 388 20.86 -7.76 -24.43
N ILE A 389 21.94 -6.98 -24.52
CA ILE A 389 22.03 -5.64 -23.91
C ILE A 389 21.09 -4.67 -24.64
N GLU A 390 21.04 -4.71 -25.98
CA GLU A 390 20.10 -3.87 -26.75
C GLU A 390 18.64 -4.20 -26.41
N ALA A 391 18.30 -5.48 -26.32
CA ALA A 391 16.97 -5.93 -25.90
C ALA A 391 16.64 -5.44 -24.48
N ALA A 392 17.59 -5.53 -23.54
CA ALA A 392 17.43 -5.05 -22.18
C ALA A 392 17.14 -3.55 -22.11
N LEU A 393 17.88 -2.73 -22.85
CA LEU A 393 17.66 -1.28 -22.94
C LEU A 393 16.32 -0.92 -23.62
N GLY A 394 15.78 -1.83 -24.44
CA GLY A 394 14.43 -1.69 -25.04
C GLY A 394 13.30 -2.09 -24.09
N ASP A 395 13.47 -3.18 -23.35
CA ASP A 395 12.39 -3.85 -22.60
C ASP A 395 12.35 -3.48 -21.11
N ARG A 396 13.49 -3.23 -20.45
CA ARG A 396 13.54 -2.96 -18.99
C ARG A 396 12.73 -1.74 -18.59
N GLN A 397 11.85 -1.94 -17.62
CA GLN A 397 10.90 -0.92 -17.20
C GLN A 397 11.55 0.21 -16.39
N GLU A 398 12.64 -0.06 -15.67
CA GLU A 398 13.41 0.95 -14.95
C GLU A 398 14.02 2.00 -15.89
N TRP A 399 14.49 1.56 -17.04
CA TRP A 399 15.01 2.43 -18.09
C TRP A 399 13.92 3.37 -18.65
N LYS A 400 12.72 2.81 -18.89
CA LYS A 400 11.55 3.59 -19.37
C LYS A 400 11.06 4.57 -18.31
N ALA A 401 11.05 4.15 -17.03
CA ALA A 401 10.65 4.98 -15.90
C ALA A 401 11.55 6.21 -15.78
N LEU A 402 12.87 6.00 -15.77
CA LEU A 402 13.85 7.07 -15.61
C LEU A 402 13.83 8.05 -16.79
N LYS A 403 13.64 7.56 -18.04
CA LYS A 403 13.41 8.43 -19.21
C LYS A 403 12.17 9.30 -19.06
N SER A 404 11.08 8.77 -18.50
CA SER A 404 9.86 9.54 -18.26
C SER A 404 10.04 10.55 -17.12
N GLN A 405 10.81 10.23 -16.08
CA GLN A 405 11.20 11.17 -15.03
C GLN A 405 12.01 12.34 -15.58
N ILE A 406 12.99 12.06 -16.46
CA ILE A 406 13.76 13.13 -17.15
C ILE A 406 12.84 14.03 -17.98
N LYS A 407 11.86 13.49 -18.68
CA LYS A 407 10.87 14.29 -19.43
C LYS A 407 10.04 15.16 -18.49
N SER A 408 9.57 14.59 -17.36
CA SER A 408 8.83 15.34 -16.33
C SER A 408 9.68 16.49 -15.78
N ALA A 409 10.93 16.24 -15.40
CA ALA A 409 11.85 17.26 -14.90
C ALA A 409 12.13 18.37 -15.94
N LYS A 410 12.24 18.03 -17.23
CA LYS A 410 12.37 19.03 -18.31
C LYS A 410 11.12 19.92 -18.42
N LEU A 411 9.93 19.38 -18.17
CA LEU A 411 8.69 20.15 -18.16
C LEU A 411 8.59 21.03 -16.92
N GLN A 412 9.04 20.56 -15.75
CA GLN A 412 9.16 21.36 -14.53
C GLN A 412 10.16 22.53 -14.68
N LYS A 413 11.29 22.30 -15.38
CA LYS A 413 12.20 23.40 -15.75
C LYS A 413 11.50 24.45 -16.62
N LYS A 414 10.68 24.02 -17.58
CA LYS A 414 9.87 24.94 -18.40
C LYS A 414 8.81 25.65 -17.56
N GLU A 415 8.15 24.96 -16.62
CA GLU A 415 7.22 25.56 -15.66
C GLU A 415 7.89 26.70 -14.88
N ALA A 416 9.08 26.43 -14.29
CA ALA A 416 9.86 27.43 -13.59
C ALA A 416 10.25 28.62 -14.48
N TRP A 417 10.58 28.36 -15.73
CA TRP A 417 10.91 29.43 -16.69
C TRP A 417 9.67 30.23 -17.11
N ASP A 418 8.54 29.55 -17.37
CA ASP A 418 7.27 30.13 -17.81
C ASP A 418 6.63 30.98 -16.69
N SER A 419 7.04 30.81 -15.41
CA SER A 419 6.60 31.67 -14.29
C SER A 419 7.00 33.15 -14.41
N ARG A 420 7.78 33.51 -15.42
CA ARG A 420 8.10 34.93 -15.82
C ARG A 420 6.99 35.53 -16.68
N LEU A 421 6.13 34.72 -17.26
CA LEU A 421 5.08 35.17 -18.17
C LEU A 421 3.88 35.67 -17.38
N PRO A 422 3.08 36.57 -17.96
CA PRO A 422 1.85 37.02 -17.30
C PRO A 422 0.85 35.87 -17.15
N SER A 423 0.17 35.82 -16.00
CA SER A 423 -0.99 34.97 -15.77
C SER A 423 -2.26 35.83 -15.70
N PHE A 424 -3.35 35.30 -16.23
CA PHE A 424 -4.67 35.94 -16.25
C PHE A 424 -5.66 35.07 -15.49
N ARG A 425 -6.42 35.72 -14.58
CA ARG A 425 -7.43 35.06 -13.76
C ARG A 425 -8.68 35.90 -13.70
N VAL A 426 -9.82 35.26 -13.62
CA VAL A 426 -11.10 35.90 -13.31
C VAL A 426 -11.64 35.29 -12.03
N ASP A 427 -11.93 36.16 -11.09
CA ASP A 427 -12.56 35.83 -9.83
C ASP A 427 -13.92 36.53 -9.77
N GLY A 428 -14.91 35.88 -9.20
CA GLY A 428 -16.22 36.45 -8.99
C GLY A 428 -16.84 35.90 -7.72
N ASP A 429 -17.58 36.76 -7.06
CA ASP A 429 -18.36 36.40 -5.89
C ASP A 429 -19.77 36.98 -5.96
N TRP A 430 -20.74 36.22 -5.50
CA TRP A 430 -22.05 36.62 -5.12
C TRP A 430 -22.24 36.37 -3.65
N ALA A 431 -22.60 37.40 -2.93
CA ALA A 431 -22.82 37.32 -1.52
C ALA A 431 -24.13 37.96 -1.10
N TYR A 432 -24.89 37.32 -0.26
CA TYR A 432 -25.89 37.93 0.55
C TYR A 432 -25.21 38.49 1.79
N LEU A 433 -25.06 39.83 1.83
CA LEU A 433 -24.27 40.55 2.83
C LEU A 433 -25.17 41.40 3.71
N GLY A 434 -25.06 41.25 5.03
CA GLY A 434 -25.80 42.04 6.01
C GLY A 434 -25.17 42.04 7.38
N THR A 435 -25.80 42.75 8.32
CA THR A 435 -25.38 42.71 9.74
C THR A 435 -25.92 41.47 10.46
N HIS A 436 -27.00 40.86 9.95
CA HIS A 436 -27.63 39.65 10.46
C HIS A 436 -28.17 38.85 9.26
N PRO A 437 -28.44 37.55 9.44
CA PRO A 437 -28.97 36.71 8.33
C PRO A 437 -30.27 37.20 7.69
N ASN A 438 -31.06 38.04 8.35
CA ASN A 438 -32.36 38.57 7.86
C ASN A 438 -32.27 40.01 7.35
N THR A 439 -31.12 40.67 7.41
CA THR A 439 -30.94 42.09 7.03
C THR A 439 -29.98 42.28 5.85
N GLY A 440 -29.63 41.19 5.16
CA GLY A 440 -28.70 41.25 4.05
C GLY A 440 -29.31 41.72 2.75
N THR A 441 -28.43 42.14 1.85
CA THR A 441 -28.73 42.53 0.47
C THR A 441 -27.80 41.76 -0.46
N ASP A 442 -28.29 41.44 -1.65
CA ASP A 442 -27.50 40.79 -2.69
C ASP A 442 -26.38 41.73 -3.18
N THR A 443 -25.15 41.23 -3.12
CA THR A 443 -23.96 41.92 -3.62
C THR A 443 -23.20 40.99 -4.55
N TYR A 444 -22.50 41.54 -5.51
CA TYR A 444 -21.62 40.77 -6.39
C TYR A 444 -20.37 41.57 -6.77
N SER A 445 -19.28 40.84 -7.01
CA SER A 445 -18.11 41.43 -7.63
C SER A 445 -17.54 40.50 -8.70
N TYR A 446 -16.97 41.07 -9.74
CA TYR A 446 -16.20 40.37 -10.76
C TYR A 446 -14.87 41.08 -10.95
N VAL A 447 -13.77 40.35 -10.80
CA VAL A 447 -12.42 40.89 -10.90
C VAL A 447 -11.66 40.09 -11.96
N ALA A 448 -11.23 40.74 -13.02
CA ALA A 448 -10.26 40.21 -13.95
C ALA A 448 -8.89 40.74 -13.56
N SER A 449 -7.96 39.85 -13.24
CA SER A 449 -6.61 40.17 -12.80
C SER A 449 -5.57 39.66 -13.80
N ALA A 450 -4.54 40.49 -14.05
CA ALA A 450 -3.35 40.12 -14.78
C ALA A 450 -2.15 40.27 -13.85
N ASN A 451 -1.40 39.21 -13.63
CA ASN A 451 -0.22 39.22 -12.77
C ASN A 451 1.04 38.98 -13.61
N LEU A 452 1.94 39.96 -13.63
CA LEU A 452 3.26 39.88 -14.27
C LEU A 452 4.34 40.10 -13.24
N PRO A 453 5.17 39.12 -12.88
CA PRO A 453 6.24 39.30 -11.93
C PRO A 453 7.42 40.07 -12.58
N ILE A 454 7.60 41.35 -12.22
CA ILE A 454 8.66 42.21 -12.76
C ILE A 454 9.98 41.91 -12.05
N PHE A 455 9.97 41.80 -10.73
CA PHE A 455 11.15 41.52 -9.91
C PHE A 455 10.82 40.50 -8.83
N THR A 456 11.57 39.39 -8.79
CA THR A 456 11.34 38.27 -7.88
C THR A 456 12.50 37.97 -6.94
N GLY A 457 13.43 38.91 -6.80
CA GLY A 457 14.63 38.75 -5.94
C GLY A 457 15.51 37.54 -6.34
N GLY A 458 15.52 37.16 -7.61
CA GLY A 458 16.31 36.02 -8.10
C GLY A 458 15.63 34.65 -7.92
N ARG A 459 14.44 34.57 -7.31
CA ARG A 459 13.71 33.29 -7.05
C ARG A 459 13.54 32.46 -8.31
N ILE A 460 13.01 33.01 -9.39
CA ILE A 460 12.76 32.28 -10.65
C ILE A 460 14.08 31.77 -11.24
N HIS A 461 15.15 32.57 -11.19
CA HIS A 461 16.46 32.11 -11.66
C HIS A 461 16.95 30.88 -10.86
N ALA A 462 16.84 30.95 -9.53
CA ALA A 462 17.23 29.83 -8.66
C ALA A 462 16.39 28.57 -8.91
N GLU A 463 15.08 28.70 -9.13
CA GLU A 463 14.19 27.60 -9.47
C GLU A 463 14.56 26.95 -10.81
N VAL A 464 14.91 27.73 -11.83
CA VAL A 464 15.38 27.23 -13.13
C VAL A 464 16.70 26.48 -12.98
N VAL A 465 17.67 27.06 -12.24
CA VAL A 465 18.97 26.42 -11.99
C VAL A 465 18.79 25.12 -11.20
N ARG A 466 17.94 25.12 -10.17
CA ARG A 466 17.61 23.92 -9.40
C ARG A 466 17.05 22.81 -10.29
N SER A 467 16.10 23.15 -11.18
CA SER A 467 15.51 22.18 -12.11
C SER A 467 16.53 21.69 -13.14
N ASP A 468 17.51 22.53 -13.53
CA ASP A 468 18.60 22.10 -14.42
C ASP A 468 19.53 21.09 -13.74
N LEU A 469 19.85 21.33 -12.46
CA LEU A 469 20.65 20.41 -11.67
C LEU A 469 19.92 19.07 -11.46
N GLU A 470 18.61 19.09 -11.26
CA GLU A 470 17.78 17.89 -11.17
C GLU A 470 17.82 17.07 -12.47
N ILE A 471 17.72 17.74 -13.63
CA ILE A 471 17.85 17.06 -14.93
C ILE A 471 19.24 16.41 -15.09
N LYS A 472 20.32 17.11 -14.68
CA LYS A 472 21.69 16.58 -14.73
C LYS A 472 21.85 15.38 -13.80
N LEU A 473 21.27 15.43 -12.59
CA LEU A 473 21.27 14.31 -11.66
C LEU A 473 20.59 13.08 -12.28
N LEU A 474 19.39 13.25 -12.83
CA LEU A 474 18.66 12.16 -13.49
C LEU A 474 19.38 11.62 -14.73
N GLN A 475 20.12 12.45 -15.45
CA GLN A 475 20.95 12.02 -16.59
C GLN A 475 22.12 11.15 -16.13
N GLN A 476 22.82 11.54 -15.04
CA GLN A 476 23.88 10.72 -14.47
C GLN A 476 23.34 9.37 -13.96
N GLN A 477 22.15 9.36 -13.34
CA GLN A 477 21.49 8.13 -12.95
C GLN A 477 21.12 7.25 -14.15
N LEU A 478 20.75 7.86 -15.29
CA LEU A 478 20.45 7.12 -16.51
C LEU A 478 21.71 6.47 -17.09
N ASP A 479 22.85 7.19 -17.10
CA ASP A 479 24.12 6.66 -17.57
C ASP A 479 24.64 5.52 -16.67
N ASP A 480 24.50 5.68 -15.35
CA ASP A 480 24.81 4.63 -14.37
C ASP A 480 23.92 3.39 -14.55
N LEU A 481 22.61 3.59 -14.70
CA LEU A 481 21.66 2.51 -14.96
C LEU A 481 21.99 1.76 -16.26
N ARG A 482 22.44 2.46 -17.31
CA ARG A 482 22.88 1.82 -18.55
C ARG A 482 24.04 0.86 -18.32
N ASN A 483 25.04 1.32 -17.56
CA ASN A 483 26.21 0.52 -17.25
C ASN A 483 25.83 -0.68 -16.33
N SER A 484 24.96 -0.46 -15.38
CA SER A 484 24.41 -1.51 -14.51
C SER A 484 23.64 -2.57 -15.31
N ILE A 485 22.79 -2.16 -16.25
CA ILE A 485 22.07 -3.09 -17.14
C ILE A 485 23.04 -3.93 -17.97
N ALA A 486 24.08 -3.31 -18.55
CA ALA A 486 25.08 -4.02 -19.32
C ALA A 486 25.86 -5.03 -18.46
N LEU A 487 26.18 -4.67 -17.22
CA LEU A 487 26.82 -5.56 -16.26
C LEU A 487 25.92 -6.72 -15.86
N ASP A 488 24.64 -6.43 -15.53
CA ASP A 488 23.63 -7.43 -15.16
C ASP A 488 23.49 -8.49 -16.26
N VAL A 489 23.34 -8.06 -17.52
CA VAL A 489 23.21 -8.98 -18.66
C VAL A 489 24.46 -9.82 -18.84
N LYS A 490 25.66 -9.22 -18.82
CA LYS A 490 26.94 -9.96 -18.96
C LYS A 490 27.12 -10.98 -17.82
N THR A 491 26.84 -10.58 -16.60
CA THR A 491 26.93 -11.47 -15.42
C THR A 491 25.94 -12.63 -15.52
N ALA A 492 24.70 -12.35 -15.92
CA ALA A 492 23.67 -13.37 -16.10
C ALA A 492 24.05 -14.38 -17.21
N LEU A 493 24.65 -13.92 -18.31
CA LEU A 493 25.14 -14.80 -19.39
C LEU A 493 26.31 -15.66 -18.95
N ILE A 494 27.26 -15.11 -18.19
CA ILE A 494 28.40 -15.87 -17.63
C ILE A 494 27.86 -16.97 -16.70
N ASN A 495 26.94 -16.59 -15.78
CA ASN A 495 26.35 -17.54 -14.84
C ASN A 495 25.54 -18.63 -15.56
N LEU A 496 24.79 -18.29 -16.60
CA LEU A 496 24.02 -19.24 -17.39
C LEU A 496 24.93 -20.24 -18.12
N THR A 497 26.04 -19.76 -18.70
CA THR A 497 27.02 -20.60 -19.38
C THR A 497 27.74 -21.53 -18.39
N SER A 498 28.16 -20.99 -17.24
CA SER A 498 28.80 -21.78 -16.18
C SER A 498 27.86 -22.86 -15.64
N ALA A 499 26.63 -22.48 -15.30
CA ALA A 499 25.64 -23.42 -14.76
C ALA A 499 25.26 -24.53 -15.77
N ARG A 500 25.21 -24.21 -17.06
CA ARG A 500 25.00 -25.22 -18.11
C ARG A 500 26.14 -26.24 -18.13
N ASN A 501 27.41 -25.78 -18.08
CA ASN A 501 28.57 -26.66 -18.06
C ASN A 501 28.62 -27.50 -16.76
N GLU A 502 28.25 -26.90 -15.61
CA GLU A 502 28.15 -27.61 -14.33
C GLU A 502 27.15 -28.77 -14.38
N VAL A 503 25.99 -28.59 -15.04
CA VAL A 503 25.02 -29.68 -15.23
C VAL A 503 25.61 -30.83 -16.03
N ALA A 504 26.35 -30.53 -17.10
CA ALA A 504 26.98 -31.57 -17.92
C ALA A 504 28.05 -32.36 -17.11
N VAL A 505 28.89 -31.69 -16.33
CA VAL A 505 29.89 -32.31 -15.47
C VAL A 505 29.24 -33.12 -14.34
N ALA A 506 28.21 -32.58 -13.70
CA ALA A 506 27.50 -33.25 -12.61
C ALA A 506 26.79 -34.53 -13.09
N LYS A 507 26.23 -34.53 -14.30
CA LYS A 507 25.61 -35.70 -14.92
C LYS A 507 26.64 -36.83 -15.12
N LEU A 508 27.81 -36.50 -15.67
CA LEU A 508 28.90 -37.47 -15.81
C LEU A 508 29.41 -37.97 -14.44
N GLY A 509 29.47 -37.07 -13.44
CA GLY A 509 29.86 -37.44 -12.07
C GLY A 509 28.97 -38.52 -11.47
N ILE A 510 27.63 -38.41 -11.65
CA ILE A 510 26.70 -39.44 -11.19
C ILE A 510 26.90 -40.76 -11.91
N GLU A 511 27.10 -40.74 -13.22
CA GLU A 511 27.30 -41.95 -14.00
C GLU A 511 28.54 -42.71 -13.50
N LEU A 512 29.65 -42.01 -13.30
CA LEU A 512 30.90 -42.61 -12.80
C LEU A 512 30.77 -43.09 -11.34
N SER A 513 30.10 -42.33 -10.48
CA SER A 513 29.92 -42.73 -9.08
C SER A 513 29.00 -43.94 -8.93
N ASN A 514 27.97 -44.10 -9.80
CA ASN A 514 27.17 -45.33 -9.84
C ASN A 514 28.03 -46.54 -10.21
N GLN A 515 28.88 -46.42 -11.23
CA GLN A 515 29.79 -47.49 -11.61
C GLN A 515 30.78 -47.84 -10.47
N GLU A 516 31.29 -46.84 -9.72
CA GLU A 516 32.14 -47.04 -8.57
C GLU A 516 31.42 -47.85 -7.47
N VAL A 517 30.16 -47.49 -7.13
CA VAL A 517 29.38 -48.22 -6.14
C VAL A 517 29.12 -49.66 -6.57
N ASP A 518 28.76 -49.89 -7.83
CA ASP A 518 28.53 -51.26 -8.31
C ASP A 518 29.78 -52.12 -8.24
N GLN A 519 30.94 -51.58 -8.67
CA GLN A 519 32.22 -52.29 -8.57
C GLN A 519 32.63 -52.55 -7.11
N ALA A 520 32.48 -51.57 -6.22
CA ALA A 520 32.81 -51.74 -4.80
C ALA A 520 31.94 -52.82 -4.15
N ARG A 521 30.65 -52.91 -4.48
CA ARG A 521 29.73 -53.93 -4.01
C ARG A 521 30.12 -55.32 -4.50
N ASP A 522 30.46 -55.46 -5.78
CA ASP A 522 30.86 -56.74 -6.36
C ASP A 522 32.16 -57.26 -5.75
N ARG A 523 33.15 -56.38 -5.53
CA ARG A 523 34.39 -56.72 -4.86
C ARG A 523 34.17 -57.13 -3.38
N PHE A 524 33.27 -56.41 -2.69
CA PHE A 524 32.91 -56.77 -1.32
C PHE A 524 32.18 -58.14 -1.25
N ARG A 525 31.24 -58.42 -2.17
CA ARG A 525 30.57 -59.72 -2.27
C ARG A 525 31.55 -60.88 -2.58
N ALA A 526 32.55 -60.58 -3.40
CA ALA A 526 33.60 -61.55 -3.72
C ALA A 526 34.64 -61.75 -2.57
N GLY A 527 34.50 -61.02 -1.45
CA GLY A 527 35.42 -61.10 -0.31
C GLY A 527 36.82 -60.50 -0.54
N VAL A 528 37.02 -59.73 -1.63
CA VAL A 528 38.30 -59.12 -1.99
C VAL A 528 38.40 -57.63 -1.56
N ALA A 529 37.33 -57.05 -1.04
CA ALA A 529 37.29 -55.69 -0.49
C ALA A 529 36.60 -55.68 0.89
N ASN A 530 36.89 -54.65 1.67
CA ASN A 530 36.26 -54.46 2.98
C ASN A 530 35.05 -53.50 2.85
N ASN A 531 34.22 -53.43 3.89
CA ASN A 531 33.04 -52.58 3.94
C ASN A 531 33.36 -51.06 3.79
N ILE A 532 34.61 -50.64 4.13
CA ILE A 532 35.03 -49.23 4.01
C ILE A 532 35.01 -48.76 2.54
N GLU A 533 35.42 -49.64 1.60
CA GLU A 533 35.45 -49.33 0.16
C GLU A 533 34.00 -49.06 -0.34
N VAL A 534 33.00 -49.84 0.08
CA VAL A 534 31.59 -49.64 -0.27
C VAL A 534 31.07 -48.35 0.34
N ILE A 535 31.35 -48.04 1.60
CA ILE A 535 30.93 -46.79 2.27
C ILE A 535 31.54 -45.57 1.54
N GLN A 536 32.82 -45.62 1.19
CA GLN A 536 33.49 -44.54 0.45
C GLN A 536 32.89 -44.31 -0.94
N ALA A 537 32.59 -45.36 -1.67
CA ALA A 537 31.91 -45.28 -2.98
C ALA A 537 30.48 -44.67 -2.84
N GLN A 538 29.77 -45.02 -1.77
CA GLN A 538 28.47 -44.43 -1.47
C GLN A 538 28.53 -42.94 -1.13
N ASP A 539 29.55 -42.54 -0.34
CA ASP A 539 29.81 -41.13 -0.07
C ASP A 539 30.12 -40.35 -1.35
N SER A 540 30.87 -40.97 -2.29
CA SER A 540 31.15 -40.38 -3.61
C SER A 540 29.86 -40.19 -4.41
N LEU A 541 28.95 -41.18 -4.44
CA LEU A 541 27.66 -41.09 -5.11
C LEU A 541 26.74 -40.08 -4.43
N ALA A 542 26.74 -40.01 -3.10
CA ALA A 542 25.94 -39.01 -2.37
C ALA A 542 26.39 -37.59 -2.75
N ARG A 543 27.68 -37.31 -2.77
CA ARG A 543 28.26 -36.03 -3.22
C ARG A 543 27.92 -35.71 -4.70
N ALA A 544 27.96 -36.73 -5.57
CA ALA A 544 27.63 -36.56 -6.97
C ALA A 544 26.14 -36.19 -7.16
N ASN A 545 25.21 -36.79 -6.40
CA ASN A 545 23.80 -36.45 -6.39
C ASN A 545 23.57 -35.03 -5.87
N ASP A 546 24.20 -34.65 -4.75
CA ASP A 546 24.07 -33.29 -4.19
C ASP A 546 24.60 -32.24 -5.19
N ASN A 547 25.71 -32.53 -5.88
CA ASN A 547 26.24 -31.68 -6.95
C ASN A 547 25.29 -31.55 -8.13
N GLN A 548 24.59 -32.62 -8.53
CA GLN A 548 23.60 -32.57 -9.63
C GLN A 548 22.41 -31.73 -9.24
N ILE A 549 21.84 -31.92 -8.04
CA ILE A 549 20.71 -31.11 -7.56
C ILE A 549 21.11 -29.62 -7.51
N ALA A 550 22.31 -29.34 -6.98
CA ALA A 550 22.84 -27.98 -6.93
C ALA A 550 23.09 -27.37 -8.31
N ALA A 551 23.59 -28.16 -9.29
CA ALA A 551 23.80 -27.70 -10.67
C ALA A 551 22.47 -27.39 -11.38
N LEU A 552 21.46 -28.26 -11.24
CA LEU A 552 20.13 -28.05 -11.80
C LEU A 552 19.45 -26.80 -11.20
N TYR A 553 19.58 -26.62 -9.89
CA TYR A 553 19.11 -25.41 -9.21
C TYR A 553 19.77 -24.15 -9.77
N ARG A 554 21.12 -24.12 -9.83
CA ARG A 554 21.89 -22.98 -10.35
C ARG A 554 21.54 -22.67 -11.82
N PHE A 555 21.33 -23.69 -12.63
CA PHE A 555 20.94 -23.51 -14.04
C PHE A 555 19.56 -22.85 -14.17
N ASN A 556 18.56 -23.33 -13.42
CA ASN A 556 17.22 -22.74 -13.47
C ASN A 556 17.19 -21.32 -12.87
N GLN A 557 17.97 -21.07 -11.81
CA GLN A 557 18.13 -19.73 -11.25
C GLN A 557 18.82 -18.79 -12.24
N ALA A 558 19.90 -19.21 -12.90
CA ALA A 558 20.60 -18.40 -13.89
C ALA A 558 19.72 -18.07 -15.10
N ARG A 559 18.81 -18.97 -15.49
CA ARG A 559 17.78 -18.69 -16.52
C ARG A 559 16.82 -17.59 -16.08
N ALA A 560 16.35 -17.64 -14.83
CA ALA A 560 15.48 -16.61 -14.27
C ALA A 560 16.19 -15.26 -14.18
N ASP A 561 17.44 -15.25 -13.70
CA ASP A 561 18.25 -14.04 -13.61
C ASP A 561 18.53 -13.44 -15.00
N TYR A 562 18.78 -14.27 -16.01
CA TYR A 562 18.92 -13.81 -17.39
C TYR A 562 17.61 -13.21 -17.93
N ALA A 563 16.48 -13.88 -17.72
CA ALA A 563 15.16 -13.35 -18.11
C ALA A 563 14.87 -11.97 -17.47
N ARG A 564 15.26 -11.80 -16.19
CA ARG A 564 15.14 -10.53 -15.47
C ARG A 564 16.09 -9.48 -16.03
N SER A 565 17.34 -9.86 -16.34
CA SER A 565 18.34 -8.92 -16.84
C SER A 565 17.95 -8.30 -18.18
N ILE A 566 17.22 -9.05 -19.03
CA ILE A 566 16.70 -8.55 -20.32
C ILE A 566 15.27 -7.98 -20.23
N GLY A 567 14.63 -7.96 -19.04
CA GLY A 567 13.28 -7.40 -18.84
C GLY A 567 12.15 -8.22 -19.47
N GLN A 568 12.27 -9.55 -19.52
CA GLN A 568 11.30 -10.46 -20.15
C GLN A 568 10.72 -11.51 -19.20
N MET A 569 10.76 -11.25 -17.88
CA MET A 569 10.24 -12.18 -16.88
C MET A 569 8.77 -12.53 -17.10
N GLU A 570 7.92 -11.53 -17.32
CA GLU A 570 6.47 -11.74 -17.50
C GLU A 570 6.18 -12.54 -18.78
N LYS A 571 6.92 -12.33 -19.86
CA LYS A 571 6.76 -13.07 -21.13
C LYS A 571 7.13 -14.54 -21.03
N LEU A 572 8.10 -14.89 -20.16
CA LEU A 572 8.64 -16.25 -20.04
C LEU A 572 7.95 -17.08 -18.95
N TYR A 573 7.43 -16.44 -17.90
CA TYR A 573 6.92 -17.10 -16.70
C TYR A 573 5.47 -16.76 -16.36
N SER A 574 4.75 -16.03 -17.21
CA SER A 574 3.31 -15.73 -17.04
C SER A 574 2.62 -15.95 -18.39
N LYS A 575 2.20 -17.19 -18.64
CA LYS A 575 1.41 -17.58 -19.82
C LYS A 575 -0.04 -17.80 -19.46
#